data_8604e3b16c8a0304574f4ca0365a610e
#
_entry.id   8604e3b16c8a0304574f4ca0365a610e
#
_cell.length_a   1.000
_cell.length_b   1.000
_cell.length_c   1.000
_cell.angle_alpha   90.00
_cell.angle_beta   90.00
_cell.angle_gamma   90.00
#
_symmetry.space_group_name_H-M   'P 1'
#
loop_
_entity.id
_entity.type
_entity.pdbx_description
1 polymer ?
#
loop_
_entity_poly.entity_id
_entity_poly.type
_entity_poly.pdbx_seq_one_letter_code
_entity_poly.pdbx_strand_id
1 'polypeptide(L)'
;MTRHTISWPWRQTAAMAAVAVLVSCAEPPQHTAVASNPPPVAPGPTATWYHVGFDTNSFKVSGSGQAVVADVTNFLQAHPASIATIIGKTDTVGSADYNMHLSHQRADAVRDQLVYSGNIAADRVETRWTGEGRQHEATATDVADASNRVVDIAIH
;
A
#
# COMPACT_ATOMS: atom_id res chain seq x y z
N MET A 1 47.70 -20.56 55.22
CA MET A 1 47.08 -21.20 56.40
C MET A 1 45.62 -21.32 56.05
N THR A 2 44.93 -22.33 55.85
CA THR A 2 45.01 -23.77 56.14
C THR A 2 44.11 -24.48 55.14
N ARG A 3 44.58 -25.50 54.50
CA ARG A 3 43.87 -26.41 53.61
C ARG A 3 42.87 -27.25 54.40
N HIS A 4 41.70 -27.52 53.94
CA HIS A 4 40.93 -28.72 54.25
C HIS A 4 40.36 -29.35 52.98
N THR A 5 41.05 -30.44 52.62
CA THR A 5 40.55 -31.49 51.74
C THR A 5 39.61 -32.39 52.51
N ILE A 6 38.43 -32.66 52.00
CA ILE A 6 37.63 -33.77 52.46
C ILE A 6 37.36 -34.67 51.24
N SER A 7 38.05 -35.80 51.27
CA SER A 7 37.83 -36.96 50.43
C SER A 7 36.74 -37.83 51.04
N TRP A 8 35.82 -38.33 50.28
CA TRP A 8 34.95 -39.41 50.74
C TRP A 8 34.83 -40.49 49.64
N PRO A 9 35.17 -41.71 49.98
CA PRO A 9 34.96 -42.86 49.12
C PRO A 9 33.76 -43.65 49.62
N TRP A 10 32.82 -43.98 48.74
CA TRP A 10 31.99 -45.16 48.92
C TRP A 10 31.67 -45.77 47.59
N ARG A 11 32.37 -46.86 47.34
CA ARG A 11 31.96 -47.89 46.39
C ARG A 11 30.83 -48.68 47.04
N GLN A 12 29.72 -48.84 46.36
CA GLN A 12 28.94 -50.06 46.46
C GLN A 12 28.26 -50.38 45.16
N THR A 13 28.64 -51.51 44.64
CA THR A 13 28.07 -52.29 43.58
C THR A 13 26.72 -52.88 44.01
N ALA A 14 25.69 -52.71 43.21
CA ALA A 14 24.57 -53.61 43.22
C ALA A 14 23.98 -53.67 41.80
N ALA A 15 23.96 -54.84 41.28
CA ALA A 15 23.44 -55.25 39.97
C ALA A 15 21.93 -55.34 39.99
N MET A 16 21.38 -55.42 38.76
CA MET A 16 20.08 -55.96 38.35
C MET A 16 18.89 -55.00 38.24
N ALA A 17 18.42 -54.75 37.09
CA ALA A 17 17.44 -55.49 36.30
C ALA A 17 17.09 -54.69 35.07
N ALA A 18 17.31 -55.29 33.91
CA ALA A 18 16.83 -54.75 32.62
C ALA A 18 15.29 -54.93 32.55
N VAL A 19 14.60 -53.83 32.66
CA VAL A 19 13.19 -53.77 32.19
C VAL A 19 13.22 -53.00 30.87
N ALA A 20 13.14 -53.70 29.77
CA ALA A 20 12.93 -53.11 28.46
C ALA A 20 11.47 -52.63 28.40
N VAL A 21 11.29 -51.33 28.67
CA VAL A 21 10.05 -50.64 28.32
C VAL A 21 10.15 -50.27 26.87
N LEU A 22 9.45 -51.02 26.05
CA LEU A 22 9.16 -50.65 24.65
C LEU A 22 8.29 -49.38 24.69
N VAL A 23 8.95 -48.22 24.67
CA VAL A 23 8.26 -46.96 24.39
C VAL A 23 7.90 -47.02 22.88
N SER A 24 6.66 -47.40 22.61
CA SER A 24 6.05 -47.21 21.31
C SER A 24 6.02 -45.69 21.05
N CYS A 25 6.96 -45.20 20.24
CA CYS A 25 6.87 -43.87 19.68
C CYS A 25 5.65 -43.81 18.76
N ALA A 26 4.52 -43.36 19.27
CA ALA A 26 3.43 -42.92 18.44
C ALA A 26 3.90 -41.64 17.71
N GLU A 27 4.19 -41.77 16.43
CA GLU A 27 4.40 -40.62 15.56
C GLU A 27 3.15 -39.75 15.63
N PRO A 28 3.31 -38.41 15.88
CA PRO A 28 2.19 -37.49 15.79
C PRO A 28 1.66 -37.50 14.33
N PRO A 29 0.32 -37.43 14.13
CA PRO A 29 -0.24 -37.40 12.79
C PRO A 29 0.40 -36.22 12.02
N GLN A 30 1.08 -36.55 10.95
CA GLN A 30 1.55 -35.55 10.00
C GLN A 30 0.31 -34.95 9.35
N HIS A 31 -0.06 -33.76 9.82
CA HIS A 31 -1.00 -32.93 9.08
C HIS A 31 -0.30 -32.57 7.77
N THR A 32 -0.58 -33.31 6.72
CA THR A 32 -0.33 -32.90 5.34
C THR A 32 -1.13 -31.62 5.17
N ALA A 33 -0.45 -30.48 5.36
CA ALA A 33 -0.97 -29.19 4.93
C ALA A 33 -1.11 -29.29 3.40
N VAL A 34 -2.31 -29.61 2.96
CA VAL A 34 -2.69 -29.41 1.56
C VAL A 34 -2.56 -27.91 1.37
N ALA A 35 -1.47 -27.48 0.75
CA ALA A 35 -1.33 -26.12 0.26
C ALA A 35 -2.42 -25.93 -0.81
N SER A 36 -3.62 -25.57 -0.36
CA SER A 36 -4.64 -25.06 -1.25
C SER A 36 -4.10 -23.72 -1.75
N ASN A 37 -3.50 -23.74 -2.96
CA ASN A 37 -3.27 -22.51 -3.67
C ASN A 37 -4.62 -21.76 -3.71
N PRO A 38 -4.69 -20.51 -3.24
CA PRO A 38 -5.90 -19.75 -3.42
C PRO A 38 -6.25 -19.78 -4.91
N PRO A 39 -7.54 -19.88 -5.28
CA PRO A 39 -7.93 -19.85 -6.67
C PRO A 39 -7.32 -18.61 -7.31
N PRO A 40 -6.89 -18.67 -8.59
CA PRO A 40 -6.36 -17.50 -9.27
C PRO A 40 -7.39 -16.39 -9.13
N VAL A 41 -6.99 -15.30 -8.46
CA VAL A 41 -7.80 -14.09 -8.36
C VAL A 41 -8.02 -13.65 -9.79
N ALA A 42 -9.28 -13.65 -10.23
CA ALA A 42 -9.63 -13.11 -11.53
C ALA A 42 -9.03 -11.70 -11.61
N PRO A 43 -8.37 -11.31 -12.72
CA PRO A 43 -7.87 -9.96 -12.86
C PRO A 43 -9.05 -9.02 -12.61
N GLY A 44 -8.94 -8.19 -11.57
CA GLY A 44 -9.92 -7.15 -11.30
C GLY A 44 -10.05 -6.25 -12.53
N PRO A 45 -11.13 -5.48 -12.67
CA PRO A 45 -11.32 -4.60 -13.79
C PRO A 45 -10.05 -3.76 -14.00
N THR A 46 -9.50 -3.79 -15.20
CA THR A 46 -8.29 -3.04 -15.54
C THR A 46 -8.64 -1.57 -15.46
N ALA A 47 -8.17 -0.88 -14.43
CA ALA A 47 -8.41 0.54 -14.27
C ALA A 47 -7.79 1.31 -15.44
N THR A 48 -8.53 2.22 -16.03
CA THR A 48 -7.98 3.19 -17.00
C THR A 48 -7.44 4.38 -16.24
N TRP A 49 -6.16 4.72 -16.47
CA TRP A 49 -5.46 5.79 -15.77
C TRP A 49 -5.31 7.04 -16.60
N TYR A 50 -5.55 8.18 -15.95
CA TYR A 50 -5.31 9.51 -16.50
C TYR A 50 -4.44 10.29 -15.50
N HIS A 51 -3.64 11.24 -16.01
CA HIS A 51 -2.72 12.03 -15.21
C HIS A 51 -2.91 13.51 -15.50
N VAL A 52 -3.16 14.30 -14.45
CA VAL A 52 -3.28 15.77 -14.53
C VAL A 52 -2.06 16.38 -13.87
N GLY A 53 -1.19 17.01 -14.65
CA GLY A 53 0.03 17.67 -14.15
C GLY A 53 -0.26 19.04 -13.52
N PHE A 54 0.57 19.43 -12.56
CA PHE A 54 0.49 20.71 -11.86
C PHE A 54 1.83 21.44 -11.81
N ASP A 55 1.75 22.76 -11.84
CA ASP A 55 2.92 23.61 -11.59
C ASP A 55 3.37 23.51 -10.14
N THR A 56 4.64 23.90 -9.88
CA THR A 56 5.18 23.98 -8.54
C THR A 56 4.31 24.88 -7.66
N ASN A 57 4.02 24.45 -6.45
CA ASN A 57 3.24 25.21 -5.48
C ASN A 57 1.86 25.67 -6.01
N SER A 58 1.25 24.92 -6.90
CA SER A 58 -0.05 25.23 -7.52
C SER A 58 -1.02 24.05 -7.44
N PHE A 59 -2.28 24.38 -7.25
CA PHE A 59 -3.42 23.46 -7.40
C PHE A 59 -4.35 23.87 -8.54
N LYS A 60 -3.92 24.86 -9.36
CA LYS A 60 -4.69 25.28 -10.53
C LYS A 60 -4.52 24.27 -11.66
N VAL A 61 -5.62 23.73 -12.17
CA VAL A 61 -5.61 22.86 -13.34
C VAL A 61 -5.25 23.69 -14.57
N SER A 62 -4.13 23.36 -15.23
CA SER A 62 -3.64 24.02 -16.44
C SER A 62 -4.52 23.70 -17.66
N GLY A 63 -4.28 24.37 -18.80
CA GLY A 63 -5.03 24.09 -20.03
C GLY A 63 -4.89 22.64 -20.51
N SER A 64 -3.69 22.04 -20.40
CA SER A 64 -3.47 20.62 -20.68
C SER A 64 -4.20 19.70 -19.68
N GLY A 65 -4.20 20.07 -18.42
CA GLY A 65 -4.96 19.36 -17.38
C GLY A 65 -6.47 19.42 -17.63
N GLN A 66 -6.98 20.56 -18.10
CA GLN A 66 -8.41 20.70 -18.46
C GLN A 66 -8.81 19.77 -19.62
N ALA A 67 -7.92 19.56 -20.59
CA ALA A 67 -8.17 18.60 -21.67
C ALA A 67 -8.30 17.18 -21.14
N VAL A 68 -7.40 16.77 -20.23
CA VAL A 68 -7.48 15.45 -19.57
C VAL A 68 -8.78 15.31 -18.76
N VAL A 69 -9.17 16.34 -18.00
CA VAL A 69 -10.44 16.32 -17.25
C VAL A 69 -11.65 16.23 -18.16
N ALA A 70 -11.62 16.88 -19.33
CA ALA A 70 -12.68 16.77 -20.33
C ALA A 70 -12.78 15.35 -20.90
N ASP A 71 -11.65 14.69 -21.18
CA ASP A 71 -11.62 13.30 -21.65
C ASP A 71 -12.20 12.35 -20.61
N VAL A 72 -11.81 12.52 -19.34
CA VAL A 72 -12.38 11.77 -18.20
C VAL A 72 -13.89 12.00 -18.08
N THR A 73 -14.33 13.26 -18.21
CA THR A 73 -15.75 13.62 -18.17
C THR A 73 -16.54 12.90 -19.27
N ASN A 74 -16.05 12.97 -20.50
CA ASN A 74 -16.68 12.29 -21.66
C ASN A 74 -16.76 10.78 -21.43
N PHE A 75 -15.69 10.18 -20.88
CA PHE A 75 -15.68 8.76 -20.57
C PHE A 75 -16.73 8.39 -19.52
N LEU A 76 -16.77 9.14 -18.41
CA LEU A 76 -17.72 8.89 -17.32
C LEU A 76 -19.19 9.12 -17.74
N GLN A 77 -19.44 10.07 -18.63
CA GLN A 77 -20.78 10.29 -19.20
C GLN A 77 -21.22 9.14 -20.12
N ALA A 78 -20.27 8.58 -20.89
CA ALA A 78 -20.53 7.43 -21.75
C ALA A 78 -20.68 6.10 -20.95
N HIS A 79 -20.12 6.04 -19.74
CA HIS A 79 -20.10 4.84 -18.88
C HIS A 79 -20.71 5.13 -17.50
N PRO A 80 -22.05 5.17 -17.36
CA PRO A 80 -22.71 5.59 -16.13
C PRO A 80 -22.41 4.74 -14.89
N ALA A 81 -21.99 3.48 -15.08
CA ALA A 81 -21.63 2.58 -13.98
C ALA A 81 -20.20 2.77 -13.46
N SER A 82 -19.34 3.47 -14.21
CA SER A 82 -17.94 3.68 -13.83
C SER A 82 -17.78 4.72 -12.73
N ILE A 83 -16.78 4.51 -11.89
CA ILE A 83 -16.39 5.38 -10.76
C ILE A 83 -14.98 5.90 -11.04
N ALA A 84 -14.73 7.17 -10.72
CA ALA A 84 -13.41 7.77 -10.77
C ALA A 84 -12.82 7.88 -9.36
N THR A 85 -11.65 7.32 -9.14
CA THR A 85 -10.84 7.56 -7.92
C THR A 85 -9.73 8.55 -8.27
N ILE A 86 -9.74 9.71 -7.63
CA ILE A 86 -8.78 10.80 -7.80
C ILE A 86 -7.74 10.73 -6.68
N ILE A 87 -6.45 10.75 -7.02
CA ILE A 87 -5.35 10.64 -6.06
C ILE A 87 -4.39 11.81 -6.24
N GLY A 88 -4.44 12.78 -5.32
CA GLY A 88 -3.53 13.93 -5.33
C GLY A 88 -2.14 13.58 -4.80
N LYS A 89 -1.11 14.11 -5.49
CA LYS A 89 0.31 13.88 -5.16
C LYS A 89 1.11 15.18 -5.26
N THR A 90 2.29 15.16 -4.62
CA THR A 90 3.28 16.25 -4.73
C THR A 90 4.68 15.67 -4.92
N ASP A 91 5.61 16.52 -5.37
CA ASP A 91 7.03 16.26 -5.18
C ASP A 91 7.44 16.46 -3.71
N THR A 92 8.73 16.30 -3.39
CA THR A 92 9.27 16.39 -2.03
C THR A 92 9.71 17.79 -1.63
N VAL A 93 9.39 18.82 -2.42
CA VAL A 93 9.75 20.21 -2.07
C VAL A 93 8.82 20.74 -0.99
N GLY A 94 9.40 21.17 0.11
CA GLY A 94 8.68 21.72 1.26
C GLY A 94 8.46 20.73 2.39
N SER A 95 7.58 21.06 3.33
CA SER A 95 7.28 20.17 4.45
C SER A 95 6.22 19.12 4.07
N ALA A 96 6.29 17.94 4.70
CA ALA A 96 5.32 16.87 4.50
C ALA A 96 3.87 17.32 4.80
N ASP A 97 3.66 18.11 5.84
CA ASP A 97 2.35 18.66 6.18
C ASP A 97 1.82 19.59 5.08
N TYR A 98 2.69 20.47 4.58
CA TYR A 98 2.34 21.35 3.45
C TYR A 98 1.99 20.53 2.21
N ASN A 99 2.80 19.54 1.87
CA ASN A 99 2.58 18.66 0.73
C ASN A 99 1.29 17.83 0.86
N MET A 100 0.94 17.42 2.08
CA MET A 100 -0.34 16.75 2.35
C MET A 100 -1.52 17.68 2.01
N HIS A 101 -1.49 18.94 2.46
CA HIS A 101 -2.53 19.93 2.14
C HIS A 101 -2.58 20.26 0.64
N LEU A 102 -1.42 20.45 0.00
CA LEU A 102 -1.37 20.77 -1.42
C LEU A 102 -1.91 19.63 -2.28
N SER A 103 -1.61 18.38 -1.93
CA SER A 103 -2.14 17.20 -2.63
C SER A 103 -3.66 17.08 -2.50
N HIS A 104 -4.22 17.42 -1.33
CA HIS A 104 -5.66 17.51 -1.12
C HIS A 104 -6.30 18.58 -2.02
N GLN A 105 -5.76 19.80 -2.01
CA GLN A 105 -6.26 20.91 -2.83
C GLN A 105 -6.23 20.56 -4.34
N ARG A 106 -5.20 19.87 -4.81
CA ARG A 106 -5.12 19.37 -6.19
C ARG A 106 -6.21 18.35 -6.51
N ALA A 107 -6.41 17.37 -5.62
CA ALA A 107 -7.47 16.38 -5.78
C ALA A 107 -8.86 17.03 -5.82
N ASP A 108 -9.12 17.98 -4.93
CA ASP A 108 -10.38 18.73 -4.89
C ASP A 108 -10.60 19.57 -6.17
N ALA A 109 -9.56 20.23 -6.66
CA ALA A 109 -9.65 21.02 -7.89
C ALA A 109 -10.06 20.19 -9.11
N VAL A 110 -9.56 18.96 -9.22
CA VAL A 110 -9.95 18.01 -10.28
C VAL A 110 -11.37 17.49 -10.03
N ARG A 111 -11.69 17.09 -8.80
CA ARG A 111 -13.03 16.65 -8.43
C ARG A 111 -14.08 17.70 -8.77
N ASP A 112 -13.84 18.93 -8.39
CA ASP A 112 -14.79 20.02 -8.59
C ASP A 112 -15.04 20.27 -10.09
N GLN A 113 -14.04 20.13 -10.93
CA GLN A 113 -14.24 20.21 -12.38
C GLN A 113 -15.10 19.05 -12.90
N LEU A 114 -14.88 17.82 -12.46
CA LEU A 114 -15.70 16.67 -12.87
C LEU A 114 -17.15 16.83 -12.41
N VAL A 115 -17.36 17.22 -11.14
CA VAL A 115 -18.69 17.30 -10.54
C VAL A 115 -19.46 18.53 -11.05
N TYR A 116 -18.87 19.73 -10.95
CA TYR A 116 -19.60 20.97 -11.25
C TYR A 116 -19.56 21.35 -12.72
N SER A 117 -18.42 21.19 -13.41
CA SER A 117 -18.31 21.53 -14.83
C SER A 117 -18.68 20.38 -15.73
N GLY A 118 -18.31 19.16 -15.35
CA GLY A 118 -18.59 17.93 -16.10
C GLY A 118 -19.94 17.29 -15.78
N ASN A 119 -20.67 17.82 -14.78
CA ASN A 119 -21.97 17.30 -14.32
C ASN A 119 -21.93 15.78 -14.01
N ILE A 120 -20.81 15.32 -13.44
CA ILE A 120 -20.68 13.94 -12.93
C ILE A 120 -21.24 13.90 -11.52
N ALA A 121 -22.06 12.89 -11.21
CA ALA A 121 -22.63 12.71 -9.87
C ALA A 121 -21.51 12.54 -8.83
N ALA A 122 -21.60 13.26 -7.70
CA ALA A 122 -20.54 13.33 -6.71
C ALA A 122 -20.23 11.98 -6.04
N ASP A 123 -21.19 11.07 -5.96
CA ASP A 123 -21.05 9.70 -5.46
C ASP A 123 -20.25 8.78 -6.40
N ARG A 124 -19.99 9.23 -7.62
CA ARG A 124 -19.15 8.55 -8.61
C ARG A 124 -17.70 9.07 -8.63
N VAL A 125 -17.36 10.00 -7.75
CA VAL A 125 -16.02 10.61 -7.69
C VAL A 125 -15.47 10.50 -6.29
N GLU A 126 -14.52 9.60 -6.09
CA GLU A 126 -13.79 9.45 -4.84
C GLU A 126 -12.50 10.27 -4.87
N THR A 127 -12.16 10.92 -3.76
CA THR A 127 -10.90 11.66 -3.62
C THR A 127 -10.02 11.06 -2.55
N ARG A 128 -8.71 10.99 -2.84
CA ARG A 128 -7.64 10.61 -1.94
C ARG A 128 -6.44 11.51 -2.18
N TRP A 129 -5.56 11.60 -1.21
CA TRP A 129 -4.34 12.37 -1.32
C TRP A 129 -3.23 11.69 -0.50
N THR A 130 -2.00 11.83 -0.94
CA THR A 130 -0.86 11.15 -0.33
C THR A 130 0.31 12.09 -0.04
N GLY A 131 0.17 13.38 -0.33
CA GLY A 131 1.29 14.31 -0.27
C GLY A 131 2.45 13.78 -1.14
N GLU A 132 3.63 13.73 -0.54
CA GLU A 132 4.84 13.15 -1.14
C GLU A 132 5.00 11.64 -0.89
N GLY A 133 4.03 10.99 -0.23
CA GLY A 133 4.18 9.61 0.26
C GLY A 133 4.06 8.51 -0.81
N ARG A 134 3.53 8.81 -2.00
CA ARG A 134 3.39 7.86 -3.13
C ARG A 134 3.79 8.51 -4.44
N GLN A 135 5.07 8.72 -4.59
CA GLN A 135 5.65 9.31 -5.79
C GLN A 135 5.59 8.37 -6.99
N HIS A 136 5.51 8.92 -8.21
CA HIS A 136 5.75 8.17 -9.45
C HIS A 136 7.23 7.85 -9.60
N GLU A 137 8.08 8.85 -9.33
CA GLU A 137 9.53 8.71 -9.32
C GLU A 137 10.05 8.97 -7.91
N ALA A 138 10.74 8.01 -7.34
CA ALA A 138 11.32 8.16 -6.01
C ALA A 138 12.44 9.21 -6.02
N THR A 139 12.22 10.31 -5.33
CA THR A 139 13.21 11.40 -5.20
C THR A 139 13.70 11.53 -3.76
N ALA A 140 14.87 12.14 -3.58
CA ALA A 140 15.32 12.56 -2.26
C ALA A 140 14.43 13.69 -1.72
N THR A 141 14.59 14.01 -0.44
CA THR A 141 13.89 15.13 0.18
C THR A 141 14.25 16.45 -0.49
N ASP A 142 13.28 17.34 -0.63
CA ASP A 142 13.42 18.68 -1.21
C ASP A 142 13.89 18.71 -2.68
N VAL A 143 13.44 17.72 -3.46
CA VAL A 143 13.72 17.62 -4.91
C VAL A 143 12.45 17.89 -5.70
N ALA A 144 12.53 18.90 -6.60
CA ALA A 144 11.45 19.23 -7.51
C ALA A 144 11.38 18.21 -8.67
N ASP A 145 10.25 17.57 -8.83
CA ASP A 145 10.00 16.64 -9.95
C ASP A 145 8.58 16.79 -10.50
N ALA A 146 8.50 17.10 -11.78
CA ALA A 146 7.22 17.32 -12.46
C ALA A 146 6.37 16.05 -12.53
N SER A 147 6.97 14.86 -12.62
CA SER A 147 6.27 13.57 -12.67
C SER A 147 5.55 13.25 -11.35
N ASN A 148 6.01 13.85 -10.23
CA ASN A 148 5.41 13.69 -8.92
C ASN A 148 4.34 14.76 -8.62
N ARG A 149 4.31 15.88 -9.37
CA ARG A 149 3.30 16.92 -9.21
C ARG A 149 2.07 16.63 -10.06
N VAL A 150 1.34 15.60 -9.70
CA VAL A 150 0.21 15.10 -10.49
C VAL A 150 -1.00 14.77 -9.63
N VAL A 151 -2.13 14.70 -10.28
CA VAL A 151 -3.30 14.00 -9.81
C VAL A 151 -3.53 12.82 -10.73
N ASP A 152 -3.55 11.63 -10.17
CA ASP A 152 -3.92 10.41 -10.88
C ASP A 152 -5.42 10.21 -10.79
N ILE A 153 -6.03 9.80 -11.89
CA ILE A 153 -7.44 9.45 -11.97
C ILE A 153 -7.53 8.01 -12.47
N ALA A 154 -8.02 7.12 -11.62
CA ALA A 154 -8.31 5.73 -11.96
C ALA A 154 -9.80 5.57 -12.20
N ILE A 155 -10.19 5.05 -13.37
CA ILE A 155 -11.59 4.74 -13.70
C ILE A 155 -11.77 3.22 -13.66
N HIS A 156 -12.77 2.76 -12.94
CA HIS A 156 -13.13 1.36 -12.78
C HIS A 156 -14.65 1.16 -12.72
#